data_c6894637a4f8f1d4b3df5fa5a38d9792
#
_entry.id   c6894637a4f8f1d4b3df5fa5a38d9792
#
_cell.length_a   1.000
_cell.length_b   1.000
_cell.length_c   1.000
_cell.angle_alpha   90.00
_cell.angle_beta   90.00
_cell.angle_gamma   90.00
#
_symmetry.space_group_name_H-M   'P 1'
#
loop_
_entity.id
_entity.type
_entity.pdbx_description
1 polymer ?
#
loop_
_entity_poly.entity_id
_entity_poly.type
_entity_poly.pdbx_seq_one_letter_code
_entity_poly.pdbx_strand_id
1 'polypeptide(L)'
;KKLLAVVLTGAMALTLLTACGGNAVNDKNIADALNDMAKGSLATYTFKPRTDEQAMAKAIAALSESDRHTTSGKASEKVMKILKLDEGGANEESRFVWWGAVFADEIGTAGQAYNVMDKILSQKAVNAGKLTGKKPGDIRYIGTALSTTTYFGGKQKTVRIIVVTADAEPVDKK
;
A
#
# COMPACT_ATOMS: atom_id res chain seq x y z
N LYS A 1 22.65 16.59 -23.83
CA LYS A 1 23.50 15.87 -22.83
C LYS A 1 22.83 15.70 -21.46
N LYS A 2 21.90 16.57 -21.04
CA LYS A 2 21.22 16.47 -19.72
C LYS A 2 20.04 15.45 -19.69
N LEU A 3 19.44 15.15 -20.82
CA LEU A 3 18.33 14.17 -20.93
C LEU A 3 18.80 12.71 -20.78
N LEU A 4 20.04 12.40 -21.18
CA LEU A 4 20.60 11.05 -21.07
C LEU A 4 20.88 10.64 -19.61
N ALA A 5 21.22 11.60 -18.74
CA ALA A 5 21.51 11.34 -17.33
C ALA A 5 20.24 10.97 -16.54
N VAL A 6 19.09 11.55 -16.89
CA VAL A 6 17.81 11.28 -16.20
C VAL A 6 17.25 9.91 -16.57
N VAL A 7 17.44 9.48 -17.84
CA VAL A 7 17.01 8.14 -18.29
C VAL A 7 17.89 7.06 -17.68
N LEU A 8 19.20 7.30 -17.50
CA LEU A 8 20.12 6.32 -16.92
C LEU A 8 19.87 6.10 -15.41
N THR A 9 19.54 7.16 -14.67
CA THR A 9 19.19 7.05 -13.24
C THR A 9 17.88 6.33 -13.02
N GLY A 10 16.89 6.53 -13.88
CA GLY A 10 15.62 5.77 -13.82
C GLY A 10 15.76 4.29 -14.17
N ALA A 11 16.60 3.96 -15.17
CA ALA A 11 16.85 2.58 -15.59
C ALA A 11 17.69 1.79 -14.57
N MET A 12 18.67 2.43 -13.91
CA MET A 12 19.46 1.77 -12.86
C MET A 12 18.65 1.47 -11.60
N ALA A 13 17.70 2.33 -11.23
CA ALA A 13 16.80 2.05 -10.10
C ALA A 13 15.92 0.82 -10.34
N LEU A 14 15.48 0.59 -11.59
CA LEU A 14 14.70 -0.58 -11.96
C LEU A 14 15.52 -1.88 -12.00
N THR A 15 16.79 -1.81 -12.38
CA THR A 15 17.65 -3.01 -12.48
C THR A 15 18.20 -3.48 -11.14
N LEU A 16 18.42 -2.60 -10.18
CA LEU A 16 18.85 -2.97 -8.82
C LEU A 16 17.73 -3.69 -8.03
N LEU A 17 16.47 -3.50 -8.41
CA LEU A 17 15.32 -4.16 -7.80
C LEU A 17 15.13 -5.62 -8.24
N THR A 18 15.80 -6.05 -9.32
CA THR A 18 15.74 -7.43 -9.83
C THR A 18 16.97 -8.27 -9.44
N ALA A 19 18.01 -7.66 -8.89
CA ALA A 19 19.32 -8.30 -8.72
C ALA A 19 19.60 -8.88 -7.31
N CYS A 20 18.72 -8.71 -6.33
CA CYS A 20 18.85 -9.41 -5.04
C CYS A 20 18.17 -10.77 -5.12
N GLY A 21 18.95 -11.80 -5.42
CA GLY A 21 18.52 -13.18 -5.45
C GLY A 21 17.97 -13.65 -4.11
N GLY A 22 16.73 -14.02 -4.10
CA GLY A 22 15.96 -14.59 -3.02
C GLY A 22 14.52 -14.14 -3.11
N ASN A 23 13.61 -14.99 -3.55
CA ASN A 23 12.17 -14.83 -3.70
C ASN A 23 11.71 -13.36 -3.73
N ALA A 24 11.68 -12.77 -4.91
CA ALA A 24 11.29 -11.37 -5.08
C ALA A 24 9.99 -11.09 -4.32
N VAL A 25 10.06 -10.21 -3.33
CA VAL A 25 8.89 -9.84 -2.53
C VAL A 25 7.88 -9.18 -3.44
N ASN A 26 6.77 -9.83 -3.68
CA ASN A 26 5.67 -9.40 -4.54
C ASN A 26 4.35 -9.42 -3.78
N ASP A 27 3.28 -8.99 -4.44
CA ASP A 27 1.94 -8.90 -3.84
C ASP A 27 1.47 -10.24 -3.27
N LYS A 28 1.74 -11.34 -3.99
CA LYS A 28 1.37 -12.68 -3.55
C LYS A 28 2.11 -13.08 -2.28
N ASN A 29 3.42 -12.89 -2.23
CA ASN A 29 4.22 -13.26 -1.07
C ASN A 29 3.84 -12.45 0.18
N ILE A 30 3.53 -11.16 0.01
CA ILE A 30 3.03 -10.32 1.10
C ILE A 30 1.64 -10.79 1.55
N ALA A 31 0.73 -11.07 0.61
CA ALA A 31 -0.60 -11.58 0.93
C ALA A 31 -0.54 -12.93 1.67
N ASP A 32 0.31 -13.85 1.22
CA ASP A 32 0.50 -15.16 1.86
C ASP A 32 1.01 -14.99 3.30
N ALA A 33 2.03 -14.13 3.53
CA ALA A 33 2.56 -13.86 4.86
C ALA A 33 1.50 -13.17 5.77
N LEU A 34 0.70 -12.26 5.24
CA LEU A 34 -0.42 -11.65 5.96
C LEU A 34 -1.49 -12.69 6.34
N ASN A 35 -1.80 -13.63 5.43
CA ASN A 35 -2.74 -14.71 5.69
C ASN A 35 -2.24 -15.65 6.81
N ASP A 36 -0.95 -15.95 6.83
CA ASP A 36 -0.38 -16.79 7.89
C ASP A 36 -0.43 -16.08 9.26
N MET A 37 -0.18 -14.77 9.30
CA MET A 37 -0.35 -13.96 10.51
C MET A 37 -1.82 -13.89 10.95
N ALA A 38 -2.75 -13.69 10.02
CA ALA A 38 -4.18 -13.65 10.31
C ALA A 38 -4.67 -14.97 10.92
N LYS A 39 -4.27 -16.12 10.36
CA LYS A 39 -4.56 -17.44 10.94
C LYS A 39 -4.05 -17.57 12.36
N GLY A 40 -2.83 -17.12 12.62
CA GLY A 40 -2.23 -17.15 13.95
C GLY A 40 -2.98 -16.29 14.98
N SER A 41 -3.67 -15.24 14.55
CA SER A 41 -4.47 -14.35 15.40
C SER A 41 -5.97 -14.69 15.45
N LEU A 42 -6.40 -15.83 14.90
CA LEU A 42 -7.80 -16.23 14.77
C LEU A 42 -8.66 -15.23 13.98
N ALA A 43 -8.07 -14.45 13.10
CA ALA A 43 -8.80 -13.54 12.25
C ALA A 43 -9.59 -14.29 11.17
N THR A 44 -10.80 -13.82 10.87
CA THR A 44 -11.69 -14.43 9.87
C THR A 44 -11.46 -13.96 8.45
N TYR A 45 -10.66 -12.89 8.26
CA TYR A 45 -10.41 -12.31 6.95
C TYR A 45 -9.18 -12.90 6.26
N THR A 46 -9.17 -12.82 4.93
CA THR A 46 -8.08 -13.29 4.07
C THR A 46 -7.61 -12.21 3.10
N PHE A 47 -6.32 -12.20 2.79
CA PHE A 47 -5.72 -11.29 1.81
C PHE A 47 -5.61 -11.97 0.44
N LYS A 48 -5.98 -11.25 -0.62
CA LYS A 48 -5.84 -11.68 -2.01
C LYS A 48 -5.20 -10.56 -2.85
N PRO A 49 -4.16 -10.86 -3.63
CA PRO A 49 -3.65 -9.89 -4.60
C PRO A 49 -4.74 -9.54 -5.61
N ARG A 50 -4.81 -8.26 -6.01
CA ARG A 50 -5.71 -7.81 -7.07
C ARG A 50 -5.07 -6.71 -7.91
N THR A 51 -5.33 -6.75 -9.21
CA THR A 51 -4.74 -5.83 -10.19
C THR A 51 -5.14 -4.38 -9.97
N ASP A 52 -6.33 -4.11 -9.48
CA ASP A 52 -6.80 -2.74 -9.20
C ASP A 52 -5.96 -2.08 -8.08
N GLU A 53 -5.75 -2.79 -6.97
CA GLU A 53 -4.91 -2.31 -5.86
C GLU A 53 -3.45 -2.18 -6.29
N GLN A 54 -2.97 -3.11 -7.13
CA GLN A 54 -1.62 -3.02 -7.69
C GLN A 54 -1.47 -1.79 -8.59
N ALA A 55 -2.46 -1.49 -9.42
CA ALA A 55 -2.46 -0.29 -10.26
C ALA A 55 -2.46 0.99 -9.41
N MET A 56 -3.28 1.05 -8.35
CA MET A 56 -3.28 2.16 -7.41
C MET A 56 -1.94 2.30 -6.69
N ALA A 57 -1.36 1.21 -6.20
CA ALA A 57 -0.05 1.23 -5.54
C ALA A 57 1.06 1.72 -6.49
N LYS A 58 1.08 1.27 -7.75
CA LYS A 58 2.02 1.74 -8.78
C LYS A 58 1.86 3.23 -9.08
N ALA A 59 0.62 3.70 -9.20
CA ALA A 59 0.36 5.11 -9.46
C ALA A 59 0.80 6.00 -8.29
N ILE A 60 0.58 5.59 -7.03
CA ILE A 60 1.08 6.29 -5.84
C ILE A 60 2.61 6.24 -5.78
N ALA A 61 3.21 5.09 -6.08
CA ALA A 61 4.67 4.92 -6.08
C ALA A 61 5.36 5.84 -7.10
N ALA A 62 4.70 6.17 -8.21
CA ALA A 62 5.20 7.08 -9.23
C ALA A 62 5.13 8.56 -8.83
N LEU A 63 4.35 8.92 -7.80
CA LEU A 63 4.32 10.28 -7.28
C LEU A 63 5.63 10.61 -6.55
N SER A 64 6.02 11.90 -6.58
CA SER A 64 7.08 12.41 -5.70
C SER A 64 6.67 12.22 -4.23
N GLU A 65 7.64 12.14 -3.32
CA GLU A 65 7.36 12.00 -1.89
C GLU A 65 6.47 13.13 -1.37
N SER A 66 6.75 14.37 -1.78
CA SER A 66 5.95 15.55 -1.43
C SER A 66 4.52 15.52 -1.98
N ASP A 67 4.28 14.78 -3.05
CA ASP A 67 2.95 14.63 -3.67
C ASP A 67 2.10 13.54 -3.02
N ARG A 68 2.68 12.71 -2.15
CA ARG A 68 1.95 11.64 -1.47
C ARG A 68 1.22 12.12 -0.22
N HIS A 69 1.78 13.08 0.49
CA HIS A 69 1.26 13.56 1.76
C HIS A 69 1.02 15.07 1.74
N THR A 70 0.03 15.52 2.51
CA THR A 70 -0.10 16.93 2.88
C THR A 70 0.96 17.29 3.92
N THR A 71 1.14 18.58 4.21
CA THR A 71 2.02 19.07 5.27
C THR A 71 1.66 18.50 6.66
N SER A 72 0.40 18.09 6.86
CA SER A 72 -0.07 17.42 8.08
C SER A 72 0.11 15.89 8.07
N GLY A 73 0.77 15.33 7.07
CA GLY A 73 1.01 13.90 6.94
C GLY A 73 -0.19 13.06 6.47
N LYS A 74 -1.30 13.70 6.12
CA LYS A 74 -2.47 12.99 5.54
C LYS A 74 -2.24 12.69 4.07
N ALA A 75 -3.05 11.80 3.50
CA ALA A 75 -3.09 11.56 2.07
C ALA A 75 -3.33 12.86 1.30
N SER A 76 -2.55 13.11 0.25
CA SER A 76 -2.76 14.26 -0.63
C SER A 76 -4.01 14.06 -1.51
N GLU A 77 -4.50 15.13 -2.13
CA GLU A 77 -5.58 15.05 -3.11
C GLU A 77 -5.24 14.13 -4.28
N LYS A 78 -3.97 14.12 -4.72
CA LYS A 78 -3.49 13.21 -5.77
C LYS A 78 -3.64 11.75 -5.36
N VAL A 79 -3.28 11.42 -4.11
CA VAL A 79 -3.45 10.08 -3.56
C VAL A 79 -4.91 9.73 -3.39
N MET A 80 -5.74 10.65 -2.88
CA MET A 80 -7.18 10.42 -2.73
C MET A 80 -7.84 10.09 -4.07
N LYS A 81 -7.48 10.81 -5.14
CA LYS A 81 -7.96 10.54 -6.50
C LYS A 81 -7.51 9.17 -7.01
N ILE A 82 -6.25 8.80 -6.84
CA ILE A 82 -5.73 7.47 -7.23
C ILE A 82 -6.47 6.36 -6.48
N LEU A 83 -6.73 6.55 -5.18
CA LEU A 83 -7.48 5.61 -4.35
C LEU A 83 -8.98 5.60 -4.65
N LYS A 84 -9.48 6.45 -5.55
CA LYS A 84 -10.90 6.63 -5.88
C LYS A 84 -11.73 6.99 -4.63
N LEU A 85 -11.18 7.90 -3.84
CA LEU A 85 -11.75 8.43 -2.59
C LEU A 85 -12.06 9.94 -2.68
N ASP A 86 -11.87 10.54 -3.83
CA ASP A 86 -12.31 11.88 -4.16
C ASP A 86 -13.84 11.90 -4.31
N GLU A 87 -14.42 13.09 -4.32
CA GLU A 87 -15.88 13.28 -4.37
C GLU A 87 -16.51 12.49 -5.53
N GLY A 88 -17.41 11.57 -5.19
CA GLY A 88 -18.01 10.63 -6.13
C GLY A 88 -17.11 9.48 -6.59
N GLY A 89 -15.95 9.29 -5.98
CA GLY A 89 -15.01 8.21 -6.30
C GLY A 89 -15.58 6.83 -5.99
N ALA A 90 -15.27 5.84 -6.83
CA ALA A 90 -15.86 4.50 -6.78
C ALA A 90 -15.66 3.74 -5.47
N ASN A 91 -14.65 4.10 -4.68
CA ASN A 91 -14.36 3.45 -3.39
C ASN A 91 -14.90 4.24 -2.20
N GLU A 92 -15.36 5.48 -2.37
CA GLU A 92 -15.62 6.41 -1.27
C GLU A 92 -16.61 5.84 -0.25
N GLU A 93 -17.70 5.23 -0.71
CA GLU A 93 -18.76 4.66 0.12
C GLU A 93 -18.98 3.14 -0.06
N SER A 94 -18.20 2.52 -0.97
CA SER A 94 -18.35 1.11 -1.32
C SER A 94 -17.29 0.21 -0.73
N ARG A 95 -16.11 0.75 -0.38
CA ARG A 95 -14.98 -0.02 0.14
C ARG A 95 -14.24 0.74 1.23
N PHE A 96 -13.78 0.01 2.22
CA PHE A 96 -12.75 0.49 3.13
C PHE A 96 -11.42 0.50 2.40
N VAL A 97 -10.64 1.55 2.55
CA VAL A 97 -9.32 1.72 1.90
C VAL A 97 -8.26 2.05 2.94
N TRP A 98 -7.20 1.26 2.95
CA TRP A 98 -5.96 1.53 3.68
C TRP A 98 -4.83 1.73 2.69
N TRP A 99 -3.94 2.62 2.98
CA TRP A 99 -2.71 2.77 2.22
C TRP A 99 -1.58 3.26 3.12
N GLY A 100 -0.37 3.04 2.69
CA GLY A 100 0.82 3.50 3.39
C GLY A 100 2.09 3.00 2.74
N ALA A 101 3.21 3.25 3.41
CA ALA A 101 4.51 2.79 3.00
C ALA A 101 5.20 2.02 4.13
N VAL A 102 5.87 0.93 3.79
CA VAL A 102 6.75 0.19 4.70
C VAL A 102 8.15 0.13 4.10
N PHE A 103 9.19 0.13 4.94
CA PHE A 103 10.55 -0.05 4.45
C PHE A 103 10.68 -1.44 3.79
N ALA A 104 11.32 -1.46 2.63
CA ALA A 104 11.59 -2.67 1.86
C ALA A 104 13.06 -3.10 1.92
N ASP A 105 13.94 -2.17 2.29
CA ASP A 105 15.36 -2.46 2.45
C ASP A 105 15.59 -3.29 3.72
N GLU A 106 16.47 -4.28 3.62
CA GLU A 106 16.95 -5.08 4.76
C GLU A 106 15.89 -5.92 5.49
N ILE A 107 14.64 -5.90 5.01
CA ILE A 107 13.51 -6.60 5.63
C ILE A 107 12.90 -7.59 4.64
N GLY A 108 12.88 -8.87 5.00
CA GLY A 108 12.23 -9.92 4.21
C GLY A 108 10.69 -9.80 4.17
N THR A 109 10.05 -10.71 3.43
CA THR A 109 8.59 -10.72 3.24
C THR A 109 7.81 -10.70 4.55
N ALA A 110 8.18 -11.53 5.52
CA ALA A 110 7.50 -11.60 6.82
C ALA A 110 7.61 -10.29 7.60
N GLY A 111 8.78 -9.64 7.61
CA GLY A 111 8.97 -8.34 8.27
C GLY A 111 8.17 -7.23 7.60
N GLN A 112 8.10 -7.21 6.27
CA GLN A 112 7.26 -6.27 5.54
C GLN A 112 5.77 -6.50 5.84
N ALA A 113 5.30 -7.75 5.84
CA ALA A 113 3.92 -8.11 6.18
C ALA A 113 3.58 -7.71 7.63
N TYR A 114 4.47 -7.93 8.58
CA TYR A 114 4.30 -7.46 9.95
C TYR A 114 4.12 -5.94 10.01
N ASN A 115 4.98 -5.18 9.32
CA ASN A 115 4.84 -3.74 9.27
C ASN A 115 3.54 -3.26 8.59
N VAL A 116 3.03 -4.02 7.61
CA VAL A 116 1.71 -3.74 7.01
C VAL A 116 0.60 -3.90 8.06
N MET A 117 0.61 -4.98 8.83
CA MET A 117 -0.36 -5.21 9.91
C MET A 117 -0.26 -4.12 10.98
N ASP A 118 0.96 -3.86 11.48
CA ASP A 118 1.21 -2.98 12.61
C ASP A 118 0.99 -1.48 12.27
N LYS A 119 1.44 -1.03 11.10
CA LYS A 119 1.48 0.41 10.77
C LYS A 119 0.37 0.88 9.84
N ILE A 120 -0.22 -0.02 9.06
CA ILE A 120 -1.24 0.33 8.07
C ILE A 120 -2.60 -0.20 8.48
N LEU A 121 -2.72 -1.51 8.69
CA LEU A 121 -4.02 -2.15 8.94
C LEU A 121 -4.50 -1.99 10.40
N SER A 122 -3.63 -1.68 11.34
CA SER A 122 -4.01 -1.27 12.69
C SER A 122 -4.69 0.10 12.73
N GLN A 123 -4.49 0.92 11.71
CA GLN A 123 -5.12 2.23 11.59
C GLN A 123 -6.55 2.11 11.03
N LYS A 124 -7.36 3.14 11.30
CA LYS A 124 -8.66 3.24 10.63
C LYS A 124 -8.45 3.43 9.13
N ALA A 125 -9.33 2.83 8.33
CA ALA A 125 -9.37 3.09 6.88
C ALA A 125 -9.47 4.59 6.61
N VAL A 126 -8.85 5.06 5.53
CA VAL A 126 -8.80 6.50 5.18
C VAL A 126 -10.19 7.11 5.08
N ASN A 127 -11.16 6.35 4.59
CA ASN A 127 -12.54 6.75 4.39
C ASN A 127 -13.52 6.19 5.44
N ALA A 128 -13.02 5.72 6.58
CA ALA A 128 -13.88 5.11 7.62
C ALA A 128 -15.04 6.03 8.06
N GLY A 129 -14.84 7.34 8.06
CA GLY A 129 -15.88 8.32 8.40
C GLY A 129 -17.07 8.35 7.43
N LYS A 130 -16.88 7.94 6.16
CA LYS A 130 -17.93 7.81 5.15
C LYS A 130 -18.70 6.48 5.23
N LEU A 131 -18.19 5.51 5.99
CA LEU A 131 -18.69 4.14 6.07
C LEU A 131 -19.34 3.83 7.42
N THR A 132 -20.00 4.82 8.01
CA THR A 132 -20.70 4.66 9.29
C THR A 132 -21.74 3.55 9.20
N GLY A 133 -21.76 2.63 10.18
CA GLY A 133 -22.67 1.48 10.20
C GLY A 133 -22.28 0.35 9.24
N LYS A 134 -21.08 0.41 8.66
CA LYS A 134 -20.50 -0.66 7.85
C LYS A 134 -19.26 -1.25 8.52
N LYS A 135 -18.98 -2.50 8.19
CA LYS A 135 -17.75 -3.22 8.55
C LYS A 135 -17.00 -3.62 7.28
N PRO A 136 -15.68 -3.78 7.34
CA PRO A 136 -14.96 -4.36 6.21
C PRO A 136 -15.30 -5.83 6.03
N GLY A 137 -15.56 -6.26 4.79
CA GLY A 137 -15.80 -7.66 4.44
C GLY A 137 -14.59 -8.58 4.73
N ASP A 138 -14.80 -9.88 4.68
CA ASP A 138 -13.77 -10.87 5.04
C ASP A 138 -12.64 -10.99 4.02
N ILE A 139 -12.84 -10.53 2.79
CA ILE A 139 -11.79 -10.50 1.78
C ILE A 139 -11.13 -9.12 1.76
N ARG A 140 -9.80 -9.12 1.94
CA ARG A 140 -8.94 -7.95 1.81
C ARG A 140 -8.17 -8.06 0.50
N TYR A 141 -8.36 -7.13 -0.40
CA TYR A 141 -7.59 -7.08 -1.63
C TYR A 141 -6.34 -6.23 -1.41
N ILE A 142 -5.20 -6.68 -1.92
CA ILE A 142 -3.92 -6.01 -1.72
C ILE A 142 -3.17 -5.83 -3.05
N GLY A 143 -2.53 -4.68 -3.18
CA GLY A 143 -1.56 -4.39 -4.23
C GLY A 143 -0.38 -3.62 -3.67
N THR A 144 0.79 -3.85 -4.23
CA THR A 144 2.02 -3.22 -3.76
C THR A 144 2.88 -2.70 -4.92
N ALA A 145 3.70 -1.69 -4.65
CA ALA A 145 4.71 -1.21 -5.59
C ALA A 145 5.92 -0.65 -4.83
N LEU A 146 7.10 -0.78 -5.42
CA LEU A 146 8.30 -0.20 -4.84
C LEU A 146 8.44 1.27 -5.21
N SER A 147 8.97 2.05 -4.29
CA SER A 147 9.29 3.46 -4.45
C SER A 147 10.49 3.81 -3.57
N THR A 148 10.89 5.06 -3.59
CA THR A 148 11.94 5.59 -2.72
C THR A 148 11.40 6.71 -1.83
N THR A 149 12.01 6.88 -0.68
CA THR A 149 11.80 8.01 0.23
C THR A 149 13.13 8.55 0.70
N THR A 150 13.18 9.82 1.06
CA THR A 150 14.36 10.45 1.64
C THR A 150 14.28 10.32 3.16
N TYR A 151 15.24 9.65 3.74
CA TYR A 151 15.35 9.45 5.18
C TYR A 151 16.34 10.43 5.81
N PHE A 152 16.43 10.43 7.14
CA PHE A 152 17.34 11.30 7.90
C PHE A 152 18.75 11.36 7.28
N GLY A 153 19.29 12.57 7.12
CA GLY A 153 20.60 12.80 6.51
C GLY A 153 20.62 12.69 4.98
N GLY A 154 19.48 12.78 4.30
CA GLY A 154 19.38 12.76 2.84
C GLY A 154 19.55 11.36 2.21
N LYS A 155 19.62 10.30 3.01
CA LYS A 155 19.76 8.93 2.50
C LYS A 155 18.50 8.46 1.82
N GLN A 156 18.62 7.95 0.60
CA GLN A 156 17.53 7.28 -0.09
C GLN A 156 17.30 5.89 0.52
N LYS A 157 16.04 5.58 0.81
CA LYS A 157 15.59 4.26 1.28
C LYS A 157 14.51 3.74 0.34
N THR A 158 14.54 2.43 0.09
CA THR A 158 13.47 1.77 -0.66
C THR A 158 12.28 1.54 0.26
N VAL A 159 11.12 1.95 -0.20
CA VAL A 159 9.84 1.68 0.48
C VAL A 159 8.92 0.90 -0.45
N ARG A 160 8.04 0.14 0.15
CA ARG A 160 6.94 -0.50 -0.54
C ARG A 160 5.66 0.25 -0.22
N ILE A 161 5.06 0.82 -1.26
CA ILE A 161 3.70 1.37 -1.19
C ILE A 161 2.73 0.21 -1.13
N ILE A 162 1.80 0.27 -0.20
CA ILE A 162 0.77 -0.74 0.04
C ILE A 162 -0.58 -0.07 -0.14
N VAL A 163 -1.46 -0.72 -0.88
CA VAL A 163 -2.90 -0.39 -0.93
C VAL A 163 -3.68 -1.64 -0.56
N VAL A 164 -4.57 -1.51 0.39
CA VAL A 164 -5.49 -2.59 0.79
C VAL A 164 -6.91 -2.05 0.72
N THR A 165 -7.82 -2.83 0.15
CA THR A 165 -9.25 -2.53 0.17
C THR A 165 -10.06 -3.70 0.70
N ALA A 166 -11.25 -3.41 1.20
CA ALA A 166 -12.26 -4.40 1.55
C ALA A 166 -13.64 -3.85 1.23
N ASP A 167 -14.50 -4.68 0.68
CA ASP A 167 -15.89 -4.28 0.43
C ASP A 167 -16.57 -3.87 1.75
N ALA A 168 -17.40 -2.83 1.68
CA ALA A 168 -18.10 -2.31 2.85
C ALA A 168 -19.42 -3.09 3.02
N GLU A 169 -19.51 -3.89 4.06
CA GLU A 169 -20.67 -4.71 4.39
C GLU A 169 -21.48 -4.07 5.53
N PRO A 170 -22.81 -4.22 5.56
CA PRO A 170 -23.60 -3.79 6.70
C PRO A 170 -23.14 -4.47 8.00
N VAL A 171 -23.16 -3.74 9.09
CA VAL A 171 -23.02 -4.36 10.42
C VAL A 171 -24.33 -5.06 10.74
N ASP A 172 -24.31 -6.37 10.98
CA ASP A 172 -25.47 -7.14 11.40
C ASP A 172 -26.05 -6.49 12.68
N LYS A 173 -27.28 -6.02 12.59
CA LYS A 173 -28.02 -5.60 13.78
C LYS A 173 -28.34 -6.87 14.58
N LYS A 174 -27.62 -7.07 15.68
CA LYS A 174 -28.01 -8.06 16.69
C LYS A 174 -29.26 -7.62 17.42
#